data_24c817c8c3b5099ec6d5f92894b1a3cd
#
_entry.id   24c817c8c3b5099ec6d5f92894b1a3cd
#
_cell.length_a   1.000
_cell.length_b   1.000
_cell.length_c   1.000
_cell.angle_alpha   90.00
_cell.angle_beta   90.00
_cell.angle_gamma   90.00
#
_symmetry.space_group_name_H-M   'P 1'
#
loop_
_entity.id
_entity.type
_entity.pdbx_description
1 polymer ?
#
loop_
_entity_poly.entity_id
_entity_poly.type
_entity_poly.pdbx_seq_one_letter_code
_entity_poly.pdbx_strand_id
1 'polypeptide(L)'
;MQFEAEEKALLLSRYIFVSSGKNRTGYCTHCRNTFPIENPIKQNGRGECPVCFSKCRYKKAWLGRKALIDTACILHCTKSVLNPSVVTVEWLYASRDYRECFENVSTEYTPVARFVYDYEHKICQKIECGWSGRWWAEGGFSTPSFLQNRAFMSRRIMHGTFEDGIAGTPFQYSGWQRYDYEDVLKYLPLVAKYPSVEILTKAGLDNFVKAKIYGYKTFSAINWSKSKLHHIFKMSKQDFQLLRESNFENSLYHTSDFLFKAWVIQQWRKEKSKMNIEELQSFMKSFSVEDDMKTFKFIRRFTSLHRLFNYANKQFEKDEKHFTRRHQVLITWRDYLNDCQKLKIHIDDAIVFPKSLRKAHEETIKRVKHYEDELMRKKAKDRYEKIKHYEFELGQLKIVVPRTAKEIIDEGNKLSHCVGGYAQRHVDGQTTILFIRNTKQPDESFYTVEVKNENISQVRGIKNKSATEDVQAFIDEFKKQRLTKKKARKAV
;
A
#
# COMPACT_ATOMS: atom_id res chain seq x y z
N MET A 1 -19.49 -15.08 -31.49
CA MET A 1 -18.13 -15.50 -31.11
C MET A 1 -18.11 -17.01 -31.03
N GLN A 2 -17.46 -17.71 -31.97
CA GLN A 2 -17.27 -19.16 -31.89
C GLN A 2 -15.93 -19.42 -31.21
N PHE A 3 -15.99 -19.72 -29.92
CA PHE A 3 -14.83 -20.29 -29.22
C PHE A 3 -14.69 -21.77 -29.61
N GLU A 4 -13.51 -22.26 -29.82
CA GLU A 4 -13.31 -23.69 -30.12
C GLU A 4 -13.73 -24.59 -28.94
N ALA A 5 -14.29 -25.75 -29.25
CA ALA A 5 -14.95 -26.64 -28.29
C ALA A 5 -14.05 -27.08 -27.13
N GLU A 6 -12.75 -27.26 -27.39
CA GLU A 6 -11.76 -27.73 -26.40
C GLU A 6 -11.42 -26.65 -25.37
N GLU A 7 -11.28 -25.39 -25.76
CA GLU A 7 -11.03 -24.28 -24.83
C GLU A 7 -12.23 -24.00 -23.95
N LYS A 8 -13.45 -24.12 -24.49
CA LYS A 8 -14.70 -24.01 -23.72
C LYS A 8 -14.78 -25.03 -22.58
N ALA A 9 -14.26 -26.24 -22.82
CA ALA A 9 -14.32 -27.32 -21.86
C ALA A 9 -13.34 -27.16 -20.68
N LEU A 10 -12.28 -26.35 -20.82
CA LEU A 10 -11.28 -26.12 -19.77
C LEU A 10 -11.69 -25.04 -18.75
N LEU A 11 -12.66 -24.21 -19.07
CA LEU A 11 -13.01 -23.02 -18.30
C LEU A 11 -14.04 -23.29 -17.21
N LEU A 12 -15.01 -24.14 -17.48
CA LEU A 12 -16.07 -24.50 -16.57
C LEU A 12 -15.94 -25.95 -16.14
N SER A 13 -16.42 -26.27 -14.94
CA SER A 13 -16.33 -27.62 -14.39
C SER A 13 -17.12 -28.61 -15.25
N ARG A 14 -16.58 -29.84 -15.37
CA ARG A 14 -17.27 -30.95 -16.01
C ARG A 14 -17.94 -31.80 -14.94
N TYR A 15 -19.18 -32.15 -15.16
CA TYR A 15 -19.96 -32.95 -14.21
C TYR A 15 -20.45 -34.25 -14.85
N ILE A 16 -20.60 -35.25 -13.99
CA ILE A 16 -21.39 -36.44 -14.25
C ILE A 16 -22.60 -36.35 -13.32
N PHE A 17 -23.76 -36.04 -13.88
CA PHE A 17 -25.02 -36.03 -13.13
C PHE A 17 -25.58 -37.43 -13.03
N VAL A 18 -25.76 -37.93 -11.81
CA VAL A 18 -26.18 -39.28 -11.53
C VAL A 18 -27.64 -39.32 -11.14
N SER A 19 -28.45 -40.16 -11.84
CA SER A 19 -29.87 -40.34 -11.58
C SER A 19 -30.14 -41.04 -10.23
N SER A 20 -31.36 -40.87 -9.72
CA SER A 20 -31.85 -41.62 -8.53
C SER A 20 -32.33 -43.01 -8.91
N GLY A 21 -32.40 -43.92 -7.92
CA GLY A 21 -32.97 -45.29 -8.11
C GLY A 21 -31.94 -46.40 -8.08
N LYS A 22 -32.41 -47.65 -8.35
CA LYS A 22 -31.56 -48.85 -8.31
C LYS A 22 -30.67 -48.95 -9.56
N ASN A 23 -31.19 -48.66 -10.73
CA ASN A 23 -30.44 -48.61 -12.01
C ASN A 23 -29.97 -47.20 -12.29
N ARG A 24 -28.84 -46.80 -11.67
CA ARG A 24 -28.29 -45.46 -11.80
C ARG A 24 -27.62 -45.24 -13.14
N THR A 25 -27.93 -44.13 -13.76
CA THR A 25 -27.25 -43.65 -14.96
C THR A 25 -26.49 -42.36 -14.67
N GLY A 26 -25.34 -42.19 -15.31
CA GLY A 26 -24.56 -40.94 -15.27
C GLY A 26 -24.67 -40.22 -16.60
N TYR A 27 -24.98 -38.92 -16.57
CA TYR A 27 -24.94 -38.05 -17.74
C TYR A 27 -23.68 -37.18 -17.67
N CYS A 28 -22.81 -37.27 -18.69
CA CYS A 28 -21.59 -36.47 -18.77
C CYS A 28 -21.89 -35.14 -19.47
N THR A 29 -21.65 -34.01 -18.79
CA THR A 29 -21.87 -32.66 -19.36
C THR A 29 -20.88 -32.31 -20.50
N HIS A 30 -19.80 -33.08 -20.68
CA HIS A 30 -18.82 -32.83 -21.73
C HIS A 30 -19.21 -33.52 -23.05
N CYS A 31 -19.32 -34.83 -23.03
CA CYS A 31 -19.66 -35.60 -24.24
C CYS A 31 -21.17 -35.77 -24.46
N ARG A 32 -22.00 -35.35 -23.45
CA ARG A 32 -23.46 -35.46 -23.46
C ARG A 32 -24.02 -36.87 -23.57
N ASN A 33 -23.21 -37.88 -23.27
CA ASN A 33 -23.60 -39.29 -23.26
C ASN A 33 -24.05 -39.75 -21.89
N THR A 34 -25.01 -40.64 -21.88
CA THR A 34 -25.51 -41.35 -20.69
C THR A 34 -24.93 -42.74 -20.63
N PHE A 35 -24.54 -43.19 -19.44
CA PHE A 35 -23.93 -44.51 -19.21
C PHE A 35 -24.33 -45.04 -17.82
N PRO A 36 -24.31 -46.37 -17.57
CA PRO A 36 -24.61 -46.97 -16.29
C PRO A 36 -23.57 -46.59 -15.22
N ILE A 37 -23.99 -46.47 -13.97
CA ILE A 37 -23.14 -46.25 -12.79
C ILE A 37 -23.24 -47.44 -11.87
N GLU A 38 -22.20 -48.27 -11.86
CA GLU A 38 -22.15 -49.53 -11.08
C GLU A 38 -21.69 -49.28 -9.63
N ASN A 39 -20.77 -48.35 -9.43
CA ASN A 39 -20.12 -48.09 -8.15
C ASN A 39 -20.83 -47.02 -7.32
N PRO A 40 -20.76 -47.11 -5.98
CA PRO A 40 -21.22 -46.00 -5.11
C PRO A 40 -20.48 -44.71 -5.40
N ILE A 41 -21.24 -43.63 -5.55
CA ILE A 41 -20.67 -42.32 -5.80
C ILE A 41 -20.81 -41.38 -4.57
N LYS A 42 -19.80 -40.52 -4.37
CA LYS A 42 -19.85 -39.44 -3.36
C LYS A 42 -20.21 -38.12 -4.05
N GLN A 43 -21.14 -37.36 -3.49
CA GLN A 43 -21.45 -36.00 -3.95
C GLN A 43 -20.19 -35.15 -4.00
N ASN A 44 -19.94 -34.46 -5.12
CA ASN A 44 -18.72 -33.70 -5.43
C ASN A 44 -17.43 -34.54 -5.53
N GLY A 45 -17.51 -35.86 -5.48
CA GLY A 45 -16.38 -36.75 -5.67
C GLY A 45 -15.78 -36.61 -7.09
N ARG A 46 -14.48 -36.89 -7.22
CA ARG A 46 -13.81 -36.94 -8.52
C ARG A 46 -14.20 -38.20 -9.23
N GLY A 47 -14.38 -38.12 -10.55
CA GLY A 47 -14.64 -39.24 -11.43
C GLY A 47 -14.14 -39.01 -12.85
N GLU A 48 -14.22 -40.05 -13.66
CA GLU A 48 -13.87 -40.01 -15.07
C GLU A 48 -15.06 -40.52 -15.86
N CYS A 49 -15.33 -39.90 -17.00
CA CYS A 49 -16.39 -40.34 -17.90
C CYS A 49 -15.87 -41.58 -18.69
N PRO A 50 -16.59 -42.73 -18.67
CA PRO A 50 -16.13 -43.91 -19.37
C PRO A 50 -16.23 -43.79 -20.88
N VAL A 51 -16.91 -42.79 -21.42
CA VAL A 51 -17.09 -42.58 -22.86
C VAL A 51 -16.04 -41.63 -23.43
N CYS A 52 -15.78 -40.51 -22.78
CA CYS A 52 -14.86 -39.48 -23.30
C CYS A 52 -13.60 -39.28 -22.45
N PHE A 53 -13.44 -40.05 -21.37
CA PHE A 53 -12.29 -40.04 -20.48
C PHE A 53 -12.03 -38.67 -19.80
N SER A 54 -13.02 -37.78 -19.81
CA SER A 54 -12.92 -36.46 -19.16
C SER A 54 -12.95 -36.64 -17.67
N LYS A 55 -12.04 -35.92 -16.98
CA LYS A 55 -12.08 -35.78 -15.51
C LYS A 55 -13.27 -34.91 -15.11
N CYS A 56 -14.18 -35.45 -14.34
CA CYS A 56 -15.45 -34.85 -13.94
C CYS A 56 -15.60 -34.85 -12.42
N ARG A 57 -16.64 -34.15 -11.95
CA ARG A 57 -17.14 -34.27 -10.58
C ARG A 57 -18.53 -34.89 -10.60
N TYR A 58 -18.75 -35.87 -9.74
CA TYR A 58 -20.07 -36.46 -9.59
C TYR A 58 -21.04 -35.51 -8.90
N LYS A 59 -22.24 -35.35 -9.47
CA LYS A 59 -23.36 -34.61 -8.88
C LYS A 59 -24.58 -35.53 -8.87
N LYS A 60 -25.18 -35.72 -7.70
CA LYS A 60 -26.48 -36.37 -7.60
C LYS A 60 -27.51 -35.40 -8.19
N ALA A 61 -28.28 -35.80 -9.24
CA ALA A 61 -29.18 -34.95 -9.99
C ALA A 61 -30.27 -34.28 -9.13
N TRP A 62 -30.62 -34.88 -8.00
CA TRP A 62 -31.62 -34.40 -7.04
C TRP A 62 -31.04 -33.60 -5.87
N LEU A 63 -29.70 -33.53 -5.71
CA LEU A 63 -29.07 -32.94 -4.52
C LEU A 63 -28.27 -31.70 -4.89
N GLY A 64 -28.70 -30.55 -4.40
CA GLY A 64 -27.97 -29.28 -4.52
C GLY A 64 -27.99 -28.64 -5.92
N ARG A 65 -28.71 -29.21 -6.90
CA ARG A 65 -28.80 -28.66 -8.24
C ARG A 65 -29.47 -27.30 -8.32
N LYS A 66 -30.49 -27.06 -7.45
CA LYS A 66 -31.23 -25.77 -7.39
C LYS A 66 -30.37 -24.53 -7.12
N ALA A 67 -29.15 -24.69 -6.66
CA ALA A 67 -28.19 -23.59 -6.42
C ALA A 67 -26.95 -23.69 -7.34
N LEU A 68 -26.96 -24.60 -8.33
CA LEU A 68 -25.77 -24.86 -9.14
C LEU A 68 -25.73 -23.98 -10.38
N ILE A 69 -24.99 -22.90 -10.28
CA ILE A 69 -24.53 -22.11 -11.41
C ILE A 69 -23.00 -22.19 -11.45
N ASP A 70 -22.45 -22.69 -12.54
CA ASP A 70 -20.99 -22.75 -12.75
C ASP A 70 -20.56 -21.50 -13.53
N THR A 71 -19.50 -20.85 -13.07
CA THR A 71 -19.07 -19.55 -13.61
C THR A 71 -17.57 -19.47 -13.82
N ALA A 72 -17.16 -18.72 -14.82
CA ALA A 72 -15.77 -18.39 -15.11
C ALA A 72 -15.63 -17.00 -15.69
N CYS A 73 -14.44 -16.41 -15.57
CA CYS A 73 -14.05 -15.19 -16.29
C CYS A 73 -12.99 -15.53 -17.33
N ILE A 74 -13.13 -14.95 -18.50
CA ILE A 74 -12.28 -15.19 -19.65
C ILE A 74 -11.80 -13.85 -20.19
N LEU A 75 -10.52 -13.74 -20.51
CA LEU A 75 -9.97 -12.67 -21.32
C LEU A 75 -9.88 -13.14 -22.77
N HIS A 76 -10.63 -12.52 -23.64
CA HIS A 76 -10.66 -12.76 -25.08
C HIS A 76 -10.00 -11.61 -25.82
N CYS A 77 -8.97 -11.92 -26.62
CA CYS A 77 -8.20 -10.93 -27.35
C CYS A 77 -8.56 -10.92 -28.84
N THR A 78 -8.74 -9.73 -29.40
CA THR A 78 -9.00 -9.51 -30.83
C THR A 78 -8.16 -8.35 -31.34
N LYS A 79 -7.62 -8.48 -32.56
CA LYS A 79 -6.98 -7.37 -33.26
C LYS A 79 -7.99 -6.56 -34.07
N SER A 80 -7.73 -5.29 -34.24
CA SER A 80 -8.49 -4.46 -35.15
C SER A 80 -8.22 -4.85 -36.59
N VAL A 81 -9.28 -4.94 -37.41
CA VAL A 81 -9.16 -5.19 -38.85
C VAL A 81 -8.63 -3.96 -39.58
N LEU A 82 -8.93 -2.75 -39.06
CA LEU A 82 -8.59 -1.47 -39.69
C LEU A 82 -7.21 -0.95 -39.32
N ASN A 83 -6.76 -1.24 -38.08
CA ASN A 83 -5.48 -0.74 -37.57
C ASN A 83 -4.73 -1.87 -36.83
N PRO A 84 -3.64 -2.42 -37.40
CA PRO A 84 -2.89 -3.52 -36.79
C PRO A 84 -2.18 -3.11 -35.47
N SER A 85 -2.07 -1.81 -35.18
CA SER A 85 -1.53 -1.31 -33.91
C SER A 85 -2.54 -1.36 -32.75
N VAL A 86 -3.82 -1.68 -33.06
CA VAL A 86 -4.90 -1.69 -32.06
C VAL A 86 -5.35 -3.10 -31.73
N VAL A 87 -5.33 -3.41 -30.45
CA VAL A 87 -5.80 -4.69 -29.88
C VAL A 87 -6.89 -4.40 -28.84
N THR A 88 -7.94 -5.20 -28.89
CA THR A 88 -9.04 -5.18 -27.90
C THR A 88 -9.02 -6.45 -27.07
N VAL A 89 -9.00 -6.32 -25.75
CA VAL A 89 -9.20 -7.44 -24.82
C VAL A 89 -10.55 -7.29 -24.16
N GLU A 90 -11.44 -8.25 -24.38
CA GLU A 90 -12.74 -8.32 -23.73
C GLU A 90 -12.65 -9.21 -22.48
N TRP A 91 -13.19 -8.71 -21.37
CA TRP A 91 -13.41 -9.50 -20.19
C TRP A 91 -14.82 -10.06 -20.23
N LEU A 92 -14.93 -11.37 -20.41
CA LEU A 92 -16.17 -12.10 -20.53
C LEU A 92 -16.48 -12.83 -19.23
N TYR A 93 -17.73 -12.74 -18.79
CA TYR A 93 -18.31 -13.60 -17.77
C TYR A 93 -19.01 -14.77 -18.46
N ALA A 94 -18.54 -15.98 -18.19
CA ALA A 94 -19.12 -17.20 -18.72
C ALA A 94 -19.92 -17.89 -17.62
N SER A 95 -21.14 -18.35 -17.92
CA SER A 95 -21.99 -19.08 -16.97
C SER A 95 -22.68 -20.27 -17.60
N ARG A 96 -22.90 -21.31 -16.80
CA ARG A 96 -23.76 -22.46 -17.08
C ARG A 96 -24.73 -22.62 -15.94
N ASP A 97 -26.01 -22.55 -16.24
CA ASP A 97 -27.08 -22.69 -15.25
C ASP A 97 -27.65 -24.11 -15.26
N TYR A 98 -27.42 -24.87 -14.19
CA TYR A 98 -27.90 -26.24 -14.03
C TYR A 98 -29.16 -26.34 -13.14
N ARG A 99 -29.74 -25.22 -12.75
CA ARG A 99 -30.87 -25.19 -11.81
C ARG A 99 -32.14 -25.84 -12.35
N GLU A 100 -32.47 -25.53 -13.58
CA GLU A 100 -33.67 -26.05 -14.25
C GLU A 100 -33.37 -27.41 -14.90
N CYS A 101 -32.32 -27.52 -15.70
CA CYS A 101 -31.91 -28.70 -16.42
C CYS A 101 -30.41 -28.91 -16.31
N PHE A 102 -29.93 -30.16 -16.41
CA PHE A 102 -28.52 -30.46 -16.52
C PHE A 102 -28.13 -31.02 -17.89
N GLU A 103 -29.09 -31.41 -18.66
CA GLU A 103 -28.90 -31.92 -20.02
C GLU A 103 -28.83 -30.75 -21.01
N ASN A 104 -27.88 -30.82 -21.93
CA ASN A 104 -27.71 -29.85 -23.03
C ASN A 104 -27.59 -28.36 -22.59
N VAL A 105 -27.09 -28.10 -21.36
CA VAL A 105 -26.88 -26.74 -20.87
C VAL A 105 -25.84 -26.03 -21.74
N SER A 106 -26.19 -24.86 -22.28
CA SER A 106 -25.31 -23.99 -23.05
C SER A 106 -24.47 -23.11 -22.14
N THR A 107 -23.34 -22.63 -22.66
CA THR A 107 -22.56 -21.59 -21.98
C THR A 107 -23.00 -20.22 -22.45
N GLU A 108 -23.39 -19.36 -21.53
CA GLU A 108 -23.68 -17.96 -21.81
C GLU A 108 -22.43 -17.11 -21.58
N TYR A 109 -22.13 -16.20 -22.50
CA TYR A 109 -21.00 -15.28 -22.42
C TYR A 109 -21.50 -13.83 -22.35
N THR A 110 -21.21 -13.16 -21.26
CA THR A 110 -21.58 -11.75 -21.04
C THR A 110 -20.31 -10.88 -21.00
N PRO A 111 -20.12 -9.95 -21.95
CA PRO A 111 -19.02 -9.00 -21.87
C PRO A 111 -19.23 -8.05 -20.68
N VAL A 112 -18.22 -7.92 -19.82
CA VAL A 112 -18.28 -7.07 -18.62
C VAL A 112 -17.31 -5.89 -18.66
N ALA A 113 -16.23 -6.01 -19.44
CA ALA A 113 -15.33 -4.89 -19.71
C ALA A 113 -14.59 -5.10 -21.04
N ARG A 114 -14.13 -3.99 -21.62
CA ARG A 114 -13.27 -3.95 -22.80
C ARG A 114 -12.08 -3.07 -22.52
N PHE A 115 -10.90 -3.53 -22.91
CA PHE A 115 -9.65 -2.78 -22.86
C PHE A 115 -9.13 -2.63 -24.28
N VAL A 116 -9.04 -1.38 -24.74
CA VAL A 116 -8.56 -1.05 -26.08
C VAL A 116 -7.15 -0.50 -25.95
N TYR A 117 -6.19 -1.16 -26.58
CA TYR A 117 -4.77 -0.81 -26.56
C TYR A 117 -4.35 -0.33 -27.94
N ASP A 118 -3.91 0.92 -28.02
CA ASP A 118 -3.31 1.51 -29.21
C ASP A 118 -1.79 1.63 -28.96
N TYR A 119 -1.02 0.81 -29.64
CA TYR A 119 0.43 0.77 -29.49
C TYR A 119 1.11 2.03 -30.02
N GLU A 120 0.66 2.53 -31.16
CA GLU A 120 1.26 3.69 -31.84
C GLU A 120 1.05 4.96 -31.03
N HIS A 121 -0.16 5.24 -30.62
CA HIS A 121 -0.52 6.41 -29.84
C HIS A 121 -0.25 6.23 -28.33
N LYS A 122 0.15 5.02 -27.86
CA LYS A 122 0.41 4.68 -26.45
C LYS A 122 -0.81 4.92 -25.55
N ILE A 123 -1.99 4.72 -26.12
CA ILE A 123 -3.27 4.92 -25.44
C ILE A 123 -3.79 3.57 -24.95
N CYS A 124 -4.36 3.57 -23.76
CA CYS A 124 -5.18 2.47 -23.27
C CYS A 124 -6.46 3.03 -22.66
N GLN A 125 -7.58 2.50 -23.11
CA GLN A 125 -8.89 2.86 -22.64
C GLN A 125 -9.60 1.62 -22.07
N LYS A 126 -10.16 1.73 -20.88
CA LYS A 126 -11.07 0.75 -20.31
C LYS A 126 -12.52 1.25 -20.49
N ILE A 127 -13.38 0.38 -20.96
CA ILE A 127 -14.82 0.59 -21.04
C ILE A 127 -15.47 -0.53 -20.23
N GLU A 128 -16.30 -0.21 -19.26
CA GLU A 128 -16.89 -1.17 -18.33
C GLU A 128 -18.42 -1.16 -18.44
N CYS A 129 -19.02 -2.35 -18.35
CA CYS A 129 -20.47 -2.54 -18.28
C CYS A 129 -20.92 -2.59 -16.82
N GLY A 130 -21.82 -1.69 -16.43
CA GLY A 130 -22.39 -1.69 -15.07
C GLY A 130 -23.57 -2.64 -14.90
N TRP A 131 -24.08 -2.69 -13.68
CA TRP A 131 -25.23 -3.51 -13.29
C TRP A 131 -26.51 -3.18 -14.08
N SER A 132 -26.62 -1.93 -14.55
CA SER A 132 -27.74 -1.47 -15.38
C SER A 132 -27.63 -1.81 -16.85
N GLY A 133 -26.56 -2.51 -17.27
CA GLY A 133 -26.26 -2.77 -18.68
C GLY A 133 -25.70 -1.57 -19.45
N ARG A 134 -25.51 -0.41 -18.81
CA ARG A 134 -24.90 0.76 -19.44
C ARG A 134 -23.36 0.63 -19.43
N TRP A 135 -22.76 1.07 -20.52
CA TRP A 135 -21.32 1.11 -20.70
C TRP A 135 -20.77 2.52 -20.44
N TRP A 136 -19.65 2.63 -19.74
CA TRP A 136 -18.95 3.90 -19.53
C TRP A 136 -17.45 3.71 -19.60
N ALA A 137 -16.73 4.75 -19.99
CA ALA A 137 -15.27 4.78 -19.96
C ALA A 137 -14.81 5.00 -18.52
N GLU A 138 -13.85 4.18 -18.07
CA GLU A 138 -13.24 4.27 -16.75
C GLU A 138 -11.71 4.30 -16.87
N GLY A 139 -11.08 5.18 -16.08
CA GLY A 139 -9.62 5.21 -15.97
C GLY A 139 -9.12 4.09 -15.06
N GLY A 140 -8.07 3.38 -15.51
CA GLY A 140 -7.37 2.40 -14.69
C GLY A 140 -7.66 0.93 -15.03
N PHE A 141 -6.90 0.03 -14.39
CA PHE A 141 -6.91 -1.42 -14.65
C PHE A 141 -7.43 -2.22 -13.45
N SER A 142 -8.38 -1.66 -12.71
CA SER A 142 -9.04 -2.37 -11.61
C SER A 142 -9.94 -3.50 -12.15
N THR A 143 -10.17 -4.50 -11.31
CA THR A 143 -11.18 -5.54 -11.58
C THR A 143 -12.52 -4.89 -11.83
N PRO A 144 -13.26 -5.25 -12.90
CA PRO A 144 -14.59 -4.71 -13.18
C PRO A 144 -15.51 -4.79 -11.95
N SER A 145 -16.32 -3.76 -11.73
CA SER A 145 -17.22 -3.67 -10.57
C SER A 145 -18.20 -4.84 -10.51
N PHE A 146 -18.66 -5.31 -11.67
CA PHE A 146 -19.48 -6.51 -11.81
C PHE A 146 -18.85 -7.77 -11.19
N LEU A 147 -17.51 -7.85 -11.16
CA LEU A 147 -16.76 -9.02 -10.70
C LEU A 147 -16.23 -8.89 -9.26
N GLN A 148 -16.26 -7.70 -8.66
CA GLN A 148 -15.64 -7.45 -7.35
C GLN A 148 -16.18 -8.36 -6.24
N ASN A 149 -17.47 -8.70 -6.28
CA ASN A 149 -18.14 -9.53 -5.29
C ASN A 149 -18.16 -11.03 -5.65
N ARG A 150 -17.45 -11.45 -6.70
CA ARG A 150 -17.45 -12.83 -7.21
C ARG A 150 -16.07 -13.50 -7.03
N ALA A 151 -15.57 -13.53 -5.80
CA ALA A 151 -14.22 -13.98 -5.45
C ALA A 151 -13.89 -15.44 -5.83
N PHE A 152 -14.89 -16.29 -6.04
CA PHE A 152 -14.68 -17.72 -6.27
C PHE A 152 -14.76 -18.15 -7.74
N MET A 153 -14.83 -17.20 -8.67
CA MET A 153 -14.87 -17.52 -10.08
C MET A 153 -13.50 -18.00 -10.60
N SER A 154 -13.51 -19.00 -11.45
CA SER A 154 -12.32 -19.34 -12.24
C SER A 154 -11.99 -18.19 -13.18
N ARG A 155 -10.76 -17.69 -13.14
CA ARG A 155 -10.27 -16.60 -14.00
C ARG A 155 -9.14 -17.14 -14.86
N ARG A 156 -9.24 -17.04 -16.18
CA ARG A 156 -8.24 -17.58 -17.11
C ARG A 156 -8.05 -16.66 -18.31
N ILE A 157 -6.82 -16.64 -18.81
CA ILE A 157 -6.50 -16.16 -20.15
C ILE A 157 -6.73 -17.34 -21.12
N MET A 158 -7.45 -17.08 -22.18
CA MET A 158 -7.52 -18.04 -23.29
C MET A 158 -6.33 -17.79 -24.21
N HIS A 159 -5.28 -18.59 -24.03
CA HIS A 159 -4.02 -18.42 -24.76
C HIS A 159 -4.20 -18.41 -26.27
N GLY A 160 -5.01 -19.30 -26.83
CA GLY A 160 -5.29 -19.33 -28.27
C GLY A 160 -5.87 -18.03 -28.81
N THR A 161 -6.85 -17.43 -28.10
CA THR A 161 -7.40 -16.14 -28.53
C THR A 161 -6.40 -15.00 -28.42
N PHE A 162 -5.50 -15.05 -27.43
CA PHE A 162 -4.43 -14.05 -27.31
C PHE A 162 -3.39 -14.19 -28.40
N GLU A 163 -2.97 -15.39 -28.75
CA GLU A 163 -2.06 -15.65 -29.86
C GLU A 163 -2.61 -15.12 -31.18
N ASP A 164 -3.87 -15.44 -31.51
CA ASP A 164 -4.56 -14.99 -32.70
C ASP A 164 -4.81 -13.48 -32.69
N GLY A 165 -5.27 -12.96 -31.55
CA GLY A 165 -5.62 -11.55 -31.41
C GLY A 165 -4.40 -10.61 -31.41
N ILE A 166 -3.23 -11.10 -31.04
CA ILE A 166 -1.97 -10.35 -31.02
C ILE A 166 -1.13 -10.60 -32.29
N ALA A 167 -1.36 -11.71 -33.00
CA ALA A 167 -0.59 -12.06 -34.19
C ALA A 167 -0.63 -10.94 -35.25
N GLY A 168 0.56 -10.57 -35.77
CA GLY A 168 0.71 -9.47 -36.73
C GLY A 168 0.58 -8.07 -36.15
N THR A 169 0.49 -7.94 -34.82
CA THR A 169 0.50 -6.64 -34.11
C THR A 169 1.87 -6.37 -33.47
N PRO A 170 2.18 -5.13 -33.07
CA PRO A 170 3.40 -4.84 -32.32
C PRO A 170 3.54 -5.57 -30.98
N PHE A 171 2.47 -6.13 -30.45
CA PHE A 171 2.48 -6.91 -29.19
C PHE A 171 2.87 -8.37 -29.38
N GLN A 172 2.95 -8.88 -30.60
CA GLN A 172 3.15 -10.31 -30.90
C GLN A 172 4.33 -10.94 -30.16
N TYR A 173 5.45 -10.24 -30.11
CA TYR A 173 6.69 -10.75 -29.50
C TYR A 173 6.98 -10.14 -28.11
N SER A 174 5.97 -9.55 -27.45
CA SER A 174 6.18 -8.87 -26.19
C SER A 174 6.52 -9.76 -25.00
N GLY A 175 6.20 -11.06 -25.07
CA GLY A 175 6.37 -11.99 -23.95
C GLY A 175 5.21 -11.96 -22.94
N TRP A 176 4.04 -11.57 -23.39
CA TRP A 176 2.80 -11.47 -22.60
C TRP A 176 2.44 -12.78 -21.86
N GLN A 177 2.86 -13.93 -22.35
CA GLN A 177 2.60 -15.25 -21.76
C GLN A 177 3.16 -15.42 -20.33
N ARG A 178 4.07 -14.53 -19.89
CA ARG A 178 4.63 -14.51 -18.53
C ARG A 178 3.76 -13.81 -17.49
N TYR A 179 2.61 -13.27 -17.92
CA TYR A 179 1.72 -12.48 -17.07
C TYR A 179 0.37 -13.15 -16.95
N ASP A 180 -0.16 -13.19 -15.71
CA ASP A 180 -1.49 -13.71 -15.43
C ASP A 180 -2.58 -12.77 -15.99
N TYR A 181 -3.82 -13.23 -15.96
CA TYR A 181 -4.97 -12.54 -16.56
C TYR A 181 -5.13 -11.05 -16.20
N GLU A 182 -4.91 -10.66 -14.95
CA GLU A 182 -4.98 -9.23 -14.56
C GLU A 182 -3.71 -8.47 -14.89
N ASP A 183 -2.57 -9.14 -14.80
CA ASP A 183 -1.28 -8.54 -15.06
C ASP A 183 -1.07 -8.26 -16.54
N VAL A 184 -1.58 -9.12 -17.44
CA VAL A 184 -1.48 -8.88 -18.89
C VAL A 184 -2.19 -7.60 -19.30
N LEU A 185 -3.33 -7.28 -18.67
CA LEU A 185 -4.06 -6.03 -18.93
C LEU A 185 -3.26 -4.77 -18.58
N LYS A 186 -2.42 -4.86 -17.53
CA LYS A 186 -1.52 -3.77 -17.10
C LYS A 186 -0.18 -3.81 -17.87
N TYR A 187 0.20 -4.96 -18.37
CA TYR A 187 1.44 -5.18 -19.11
C TYR A 187 1.41 -4.55 -20.51
N LEU A 188 0.34 -4.80 -21.28
CA LEU A 188 0.23 -4.32 -22.65
C LEU A 188 0.45 -2.80 -22.81
N PRO A 189 -0.17 -1.91 -22.01
CA PRO A 189 0.11 -0.48 -22.10
C PRO A 189 1.52 -0.11 -21.68
N LEU A 190 2.16 -0.88 -20.79
CA LEU A 190 3.55 -0.65 -20.43
C LEU A 190 4.50 -1.01 -21.56
N VAL A 191 4.21 -2.09 -22.33
CA VAL A 191 4.98 -2.46 -23.55
C VAL A 191 4.91 -1.33 -24.57
N ALA A 192 3.72 -0.80 -24.82
CA ALA A 192 3.56 0.30 -25.77
C ALA A 192 4.31 1.57 -25.33
N LYS A 193 4.35 1.85 -24.02
CA LYS A 193 4.92 3.07 -23.47
C LYS A 193 6.44 2.99 -23.27
N TYR A 194 6.98 1.81 -22.90
CA TYR A 194 8.34 1.65 -22.42
C TYR A 194 9.08 0.51 -23.14
N PRO A 195 10.06 0.79 -24.00
CA PRO A 195 10.80 -0.25 -24.73
C PRO A 195 11.57 -1.22 -23.80
N SER A 196 11.92 -0.77 -22.59
CA SER A 196 12.58 -1.62 -21.58
C SER A 196 11.69 -2.77 -21.08
N VAL A 197 10.36 -2.63 -21.13
CA VAL A 197 9.43 -3.61 -20.58
C VAL A 197 9.53 -4.94 -21.33
N GLU A 198 9.49 -4.91 -22.64
CA GLU A 198 9.68 -6.08 -23.48
C GLU A 198 11.07 -6.71 -23.29
N ILE A 199 12.13 -5.87 -23.27
CA ILE A 199 13.51 -6.34 -23.08
C ILE A 199 13.69 -7.05 -21.73
N LEU A 200 13.19 -6.45 -20.63
CA LEU A 200 13.24 -7.06 -19.31
C LEU A 200 12.47 -8.37 -19.26
N THR A 201 11.29 -8.44 -19.88
CA THR A 201 10.48 -9.66 -19.95
C THR A 201 11.22 -10.78 -20.70
N LYS A 202 11.77 -10.48 -21.88
CA LYS A 202 12.54 -11.46 -22.69
C LYS A 202 13.84 -11.91 -22.03
N ALA A 203 14.48 -11.01 -21.25
CA ALA A 203 15.68 -11.35 -20.50
C ALA A 203 15.42 -12.19 -19.24
N GLY A 204 14.17 -12.58 -18.96
CA GLY A 204 13.80 -13.29 -17.74
C GLY A 204 13.79 -12.41 -16.48
N LEU A 205 13.71 -11.08 -16.65
CA LEU A 205 13.68 -10.08 -15.59
C LEU A 205 12.27 -9.47 -15.44
N ASP A 206 11.25 -10.27 -15.70
CA ASP A 206 9.83 -9.90 -15.66
C ASP A 206 9.37 -9.43 -14.27
N ASN A 207 10.05 -9.85 -13.19
CA ASN A 207 9.75 -9.36 -11.83
C ASN A 207 9.94 -7.86 -11.66
N PHE A 208 10.84 -7.20 -12.42
CA PHE A 208 10.94 -5.73 -12.40
C PHE A 208 9.74 -5.08 -13.06
N VAL A 209 9.19 -5.70 -14.10
CA VAL A 209 7.97 -5.24 -14.76
C VAL A 209 6.77 -5.47 -13.84
N LYS A 210 6.67 -6.62 -13.17
CA LYS A 210 5.65 -6.88 -12.15
C LYS A 210 5.73 -5.89 -10.99
N ALA A 211 6.94 -5.57 -10.52
CA ALA A 211 7.14 -4.52 -9.51
C ALA A 211 6.57 -3.16 -9.96
N LYS A 212 6.72 -2.81 -11.26
CA LYS A 212 6.11 -1.61 -11.83
C LYS A 212 4.59 -1.72 -11.92
N ILE A 213 4.05 -2.87 -12.32
CA ILE A 213 2.61 -3.16 -12.38
C ILE A 213 1.96 -2.98 -11.01
N TYR A 214 2.62 -3.46 -9.94
CA TYR A 214 2.12 -3.38 -8.55
C TYR A 214 2.49 -2.09 -7.81
N GLY A 215 3.19 -1.17 -8.47
CA GLY A 215 3.60 0.11 -7.87
C GLY A 215 4.72 -0.01 -6.83
N TYR A 216 5.49 -1.10 -6.83
CA TYR A 216 6.63 -1.25 -5.94
C TYR A 216 7.76 -0.26 -6.27
N LYS A 217 8.52 0.14 -5.25
CA LYS A 217 9.60 1.12 -5.40
C LYS A 217 10.76 0.54 -6.21
N THR A 218 11.10 1.19 -7.31
CA THR A 218 12.27 0.84 -8.16
C THR A 218 13.50 1.71 -7.88
N PHE A 219 13.46 2.54 -6.85
CA PHE A 219 14.54 3.41 -6.36
C PHE A 219 15.20 4.30 -7.42
N SER A 220 14.52 4.56 -8.55
CA SER A 220 15.08 5.25 -9.71
C SER A 220 16.29 4.54 -10.34
N ALA A 221 16.52 3.27 -10.03
CA ALA A 221 17.62 2.48 -10.59
C ALA A 221 17.37 2.07 -12.06
N ILE A 222 16.12 2.08 -12.50
CA ILE A 222 15.70 1.69 -13.86
C ILE A 222 15.42 2.91 -14.72
N ASN A 223 15.95 2.90 -15.94
CA ASN A 223 15.58 3.84 -17.01
C ASN A 223 14.66 3.11 -18.01
N TRP A 224 13.37 3.35 -17.87
CA TRP A 224 12.33 2.68 -18.65
C TRP A 224 12.34 3.03 -20.15
N SER A 225 12.98 4.13 -20.56
CA SER A 225 13.05 4.56 -21.96
C SER A 225 14.16 3.90 -22.78
N LYS A 226 15.00 3.06 -22.16
CA LYS A 226 16.14 2.42 -22.84
C LYS A 226 15.82 1.00 -23.30
N SER A 227 16.54 0.54 -24.34
CA SER A 227 16.36 -0.77 -24.98
C SER A 227 17.55 -1.73 -24.83
N LYS A 228 18.64 -1.32 -24.17
CA LYS A 228 19.78 -2.20 -23.84
C LYS A 228 19.84 -2.41 -22.34
N LEU A 229 19.96 -3.65 -21.86
CA LEU A 229 19.90 -4.02 -20.43
C LEU A 229 20.79 -3.13 -19.55
N HIS A 230 22.07 -2.97 -19.90
CA HIS A 230 22.97 -2.16 -19.11
C HIS A 230 22.57 -0.67 -19.09
N HIS A 231 21.98 -0.15 -20.17
CA HIS A 231 21.44 1.22 -20.19
C HIS A 231 20.13 1.32 -19.38
N ILE A 232 19.31 0.25 -19.38
CA ILE A 232 18.10 0.17 -18.54
C ILE A 232 18.50 0.33 -17.07
N PHE A 233 19.57 -0.35 -16.62
CA PHE A 233 20.11 -0.21 -15.27
C PHE A 233 21.12 0.95 -15.10
N LYS A 234 21.24 1.85 -16.08
CA LYS A 234 22.07 3.08 -16.03
C LYS A 234 23.54 2.78 -15.71
N MET A 235 24.13 1.77 -16.31
CA MET A 235 25.50 1.34 -16.04
C MET A 235 26.23 0.89 -17.32
N SER A 236 27.55 0.63 -17.23
CA SER A 236 28.33 0.01 -18.28
C SER A 236 28.00 -1.48 -18.41
N LYS A 237 28.46 -2.13 -19.51
CA LYS A 237 28.34 -3.58 -19.65
C LYS A 237 29.09 -4.34 -18.55
N GLN A 238 30.29 -3.87 -18.17
CA GLN A 238 31.11 -4.45 -17.11
C GLN A 238 30.41 -4.35 -15.75
N ASP A 239 29.84 -3.18 -15.42
CA ASP A 239 29.12 -3.00 -14.17
C ASP A 239 27.83 -3.83 -14.11
N PHE A 240 27.17 -4.02 -15.25
CA PHE A 240 26.01 -4.91 -15.32
C PHE A 240 26.41 -6.38 -15.13
N GLN A 241 27.57 -6.79 -15.62
CA GLN A 241 28.13 -8.11 -15.35
C GLN A 241 28.42 -8.29 -13.85
N LEU A 242 29.08 -7.32 -13.22
CA LEU A 242 29.32 -7.32 -11.76
C LEU A 242 28.02 -7.43 -10.96
N LEU A 243 26.96 -6.72 -11.37
CA LEU A 243 25.64 -6.82 -10.76
C LEU A 243 25.05 -8.24 -10.87
N ARG A 244 25.17 -8.88 -12.04
CA ARG A 244 24.68 -10.27 -12.24
C ARG A 244 25.43 -11.29 -11.38
N GLU A 245 26.72 -11.10 -11.16
CA GLU A 245 27.56 -11.98 -10.34
C GLU A 245 27.28 -11.83 -8.83
N SER A 246 26.53 -10.82 -8.41
CA SER A 246 26.20 -10.56 -7.00
C SER A 246 25.10 -11.48 -6.42
N ASN A 247 24.89 -12.69 -6.95
CA ASN A 247 23.85 -13.65 -6.55
C ASN A 247 22.44 -13.06 -6.56
N PHE A 248 21.86 -13.01 -7.74
CA PHE A 248 20.50 -12.53 -7.94
C PHE A 248 19.51 -13.71 -8.05
N GLU A 249 18.57 -13.79 -7.14
CA GLU A 249 17.39 -14.60 -7.33
C GLU A 249 16.30 -13.78 -8.04
N ASN A 250 15.85 -14.28 -9.20
CA ASN A 250 14.77 -13.65 -9.95
C ASN A 250 13.42 -13.96 -9.28
N SER A 251 13.19 -13.36 -8.12
CA SER A 251 11.91 -13.41 -7.42
C SER A 251 11.38 -12.01 -7.18
N LEU A 252 10.06 -11.86 -7.11
CA LEU A 252 9.42 -10.57 -6.85
C LEU A 252 9.85 -10.00 -5.49
N TYR A 253 10.08 -10.86 -4.50
CA TYR A 253 10.55 -10.51 -3.15
C TYR A 253 11.98 -9.96 -3.14
N HIS A 254 12.85 -10.42 -4.03
CA HIS A 254 14.27 -9.99 -4.10
C HIS A 254 14.52 -8.83 -5.09
N THR A 255 13.46 -8.33 -5.74
CA THR A 255 13.57 -7.21 -6.68
C THR A 255 14.17 -5.96 -6.02
N SER A 256 13.80 -5.68 -4.77
CA SER A 256 14.31 -4.53 -4.01
C SER A 256 15.82 -4.65 -3.72
N ASP A 257 16.30 -5.84 -3.39
CA ASP A 257 17.72 -6.10 -3.13
C ASP A 257 18.57 -5.90 -4.39
N PHE A 258 18.13 -6.45 -5.52
CA PHE A 258 18.80 -6.23 -6.80
C PHE A 258 18.86 -4.75 -7.18
N LEU A 259 17.76 -4.03 -7.03
CA LEU A 259 17.70 -2.59 -7.36
C LEU A 259 18.56 -1.75 -6.42
N PHE A 260 18.70 -2.17 -5.17
CA PHE A 260 19.64 -1.58 -4.24
C PHE A 260 21.09 -1.80 -4.70
N LYS A 261 21.47 -3.02 -5.01
CA LYS A 261 22.80 -3.34 -5.55
C LYS A 261 23.11 -2.54 -6.82
N ALA A 262 22.14 -2.46 -7.73
CA ALA A 262 22.25 -1.61 -8.91
C ALA A 262 22.49 -0.14 -8.56
N TRP A 263 21.77 0.40 -7.59
CA TRP A 263 21.96 1.76 -7.12
C TRP A 263 23.33 1.95 -6.47
N VAL A 264 23.80 1.01 -5.67
CA VAL A 264 25.13 1.05 -5.04
C VAL A 264 26.22 1.14 -6.10
N ILE A 265 26.18 0.30 -7.12
CA ILE A 265 27.15 0.33 -8.24
C ILE A 265 27.10 1.68 -8.96
N GLN A 266 25.90 2.22 -9.22
CA GLN A 266 25.72 3.53 -9.84
C GLN A 266 26.36 4.66 -9.00
N GLN A 267 26.18 4.62 -7.66
CA GLN A 267 26.79 5.61 -6.77
C GLN A 267 28.31 5.46 -6.73
N TRP A 268 28.80 4.22 -6.63
CA TRP A 268 30.22 3.92 -6.65
C TRP A 268 30.94 4.50 -7.88
N ARG A 269 30.35 4.33 -9.06
CA ARG A 269 30.90 4.94 -10.30
C ARG A 269 30.77 6.45 -10.32
N LYS A 270 29.62 6.98 -9.92
CA LYS A 270 29.38 8.43 -9.91
C LYS A 270 30.37 9.19 -9.02
N GLU A 271 30.75 8.61 -7.90
CA GLU A 271 31.68 9.22 -6.94
C GLU A 271 33.16 9.02 -7.31
N LYS A 272 33.46 8.23 -8.32
CA LYS A 272 34.83 7.75 -8.56
C LYS A 272 35.43 7.22 -7.25
N SER A 273 34.65 6.39 -6.54
CA SER A 273 34.96 5.92 -5.19
C SER A 273 36.33 5.25 -5.11
N LYS A 274 37.03 5.46 -4.01
CA LYS A 274 38.30 4.77 -3.68
C LYS A 274 38.08 3.28 -3.33
N MET A 275 36.83 2.86 -3.13
CA MET A 275 36.46 1.46 -2.86
C MET A 275 36.83 0.58 -4.04
N ASN A 276 37.57 -0.49 -3.82
CA ASN A 276 37.87 -1.48 -4.85
C ASN A 276 36.68 -2.43 -5.09
N ILE A 277 36.80 -3.34 -6.05
CA ILE A 277 35.69 -4.25 -6.42
C ILE A 277 35.37 -5.23 -5.29
N GLU A 278 36.35 -5.73 -4.56
CA GLU A 278 36.18 -6.66 -3.45
C GLU A 278 35.43 -6.00 -2.28
N GLU A 279 35.80 -4.78 -1.93
CA GLU A 279 35.12 -3.96 -0.94
C GLU A 279 33.67 -3.65 -1.36
N LEU A 280 33.45 -3.36 -2.65
CA LEU A 280 32.11 -3.14 -3.20
C LEU A 280 31.24 -4.39 -3.10
N GLN A 281 31.81 -5.56 -3.44
CA GLN A 281 31.11 -6.85 -3.29
C GLN A 281 30.82 -7.16 -1.83
N SER A 282 31.77 -6.91 -0.92
CA SER A 282 31.58 -7.03 0.51
C SER A 282 30.48 -6.10 1.03
N PHE A 283 30.44 -4.86 0.54
CA PHE A 283 29.36 -3.92 0.85
C PHE A 283 28.01 -4.48 0.43
N MET A 284 27.87 -4.92 -0.84
CA MET A 284 26.61 -5.46 -1.36
C MET A 284 26.13 -6.73 -0.66
N LYS A 285 27.07 -7.52 -0.06
CA LYS A 285 26.72 -8.69 0.77
C LYS A 285 26.32 -8.30 2.20
N SER A 286 26.91 -7.25 2.74
CA SER A 286 26.73 -6.82 4.13
C SER A 286 25.43 -6.07 4.39
N PHE A 287 24.86 -5.46 3.36
CA PHE A 287 23.65 -4.68 3.45
C PHE A 287 22.62 -5.21 2.45
N SER A 288 21.54 -5.77 2.96
CA SER A 288 20.33 -6.08 2.17
C SER A 288 19.28 -5.03 2.49
N VAL A 289 18.48 -4.64 1.50
CA VAL A 289 17.56 -3.52 1.66
C VAL A 289 16.14 -3.92 1.40
N GLU A 290 15.39 -4.06 2.45
CA GLU A 290 13.94 -3.96 2.32
C GLU A 290 13.43 -2.52 2.61
N ASP A 291 14.05 -1.77 3.51
CA ASP A 291 13.55 -0.45 3.94
C ASP A 291 14.57 0.71 3.91
N ASP A 292 15.84 0.48 3.58
CA ASP A 292 16.90 1.43 3.94
C ASP A 292 17.38 2.38 2.85
N MET A 293 16.82 2.33 1.67
CA MET A 293 17.23 3.29 0.64
C MET A 293 17.08 4.76 1.09
N LYS A 294 16.07 5.05 1.93
CA LYS A 294 15.92 6.40 2.52
C LYS A 294 17.05 6.72 3.48
N THR A 295 17.41 5.75 4.34
CA THR A 295 18.52 5.86 5.29
C THR A 295 19.85 6.06 4.58
N PHE A 296 20.15 5.23 3.59
CA PHE A 296 21.34 5.40 2.76
C PHE A 296 21.39 6.77 2.07
N LYS A 297 20.32 7.18 1.39
CA LYS A 297 20.24 8.49 0.73
C LYS A 297 20.40 9.66 1.70
N PHE A 298 19.90 9.51 2.92
CA PHE A 298 20.04 10.52 3.95
C PHE A 298 21.50 10.64 4.40
N ILE A 299 22.14 9.53 4.83
CA ILE A 299 23.53 9.53 5.30
C ILE A 299 24.50 9.98 4.20
N ARG A 300 24.23 9.57 2.96
CA ARG A 300 25.00 9.93 1.78
C ARG A 300 25.06 11.44 1.47
N ARG A 301 24.22 12.26 2.08
CA ARG A 301 24.33 13.73 2.00
C ARG A 301 25.54 14.27 2.74
N PHE A 302 26.05 13.50 3.70
CA PHE A 302 27.13 13.91 4.60
C PHE A 302 28.45 13.19 4.31
N THR A 303 28.43 12.07 3.58
CA THR A 303 29.64 11.27 3.40
C THR A 303 29.65 10.49 2.07
N SER A 304 30.83 9.99 1.65
CA SER A 304 31.00 9.11 0.50
C SER A 304 30.59 7.66 0.84
N LEU A 305 30.34 6.85 -0.20
CA LEU A 305 29.99 5.42 -0.03
C LEU A 305 31.09 4.64 0.69
N HIS A 306 32.36 4.88 0.33
CA HIS A 306 33.51 4.23 0.97
C HIS A 306 33.62 4.57 2.46
N ARG A 307 33.52 5.85 2.82
CA ARG A 307 33.56 6.26 4.24
C ARG A 307 32.36 5.72 5.03
N LEU A 308 31.18 5.68 4.40
CA LEU A 308 29.98 5.09 5.00
C LEU A 308 30.23 3.62 5.35
N PHE A 309 30.72 2.83 4.42
CA PHE A 309 30.99 1.42 4.60
C PHE A 309 31.99 1.16 5.73
N ASN A 310 33.13 1.84 5.67
CA ASN A 310 34.18 1.67 6.66
C ASN A 310 33.72 2.09 8.07
N TYR A 311 32.98 3.19 8.17
CA TYR A 311 32.48 3.62 9.46
C TYR A 311 31.40 2.67 10.00
N ALA A 312 30.48 2.22 9.17
CA ALA A 312 29.43 1.29 9.59
C ALA A 312 30.02 -0.05 10.08
N ASN A 313 31.00 -0.61 9.37
CA ASN A 313 31.70 -1.82 9.80
C ASN A 313 32.44 -1.61 11.15
N LYS A 314 33.20 -0.51 11.25
CA LYS A 314 33.92 -0.18 12.49
C LYS A 314 33.00 -0.04 13.70
N GLN A 315 31.83 0.57 13.55
CA GLN A 315 30.88 0.71 14.66
C GLN A 315 30.20 -0.62 14.98
N PHE A 316 29.90 -1.44 13.97
CA PHE A 316 29.35 -2.77 14.15
C PHE A 316 30.30 -3.66 14.94
N GLU A 317 31.59 -3.77 14.55
CA GLU A 317 32.63 -4.56 15.21
C GLU A 317 32.94 -4.06 16.63
N LYS A 318 32.86 -2.75 16.84
CA LYS A 318 33.13 -2.12 18.12
C LYS A 318 32.08 -2.41 19.19
N ASP A 319 30.80 -2.59 18.79
CA ASP A 319 29.68 -2.75 19.73
C ASP A 319 28.71 -3.86 19.27
N GLU A 320 29.26 -5.05 19.01
CA GLU A 320 28.53 -6.25 18.58
C GLU A 320 27.45 -6.69 19.57
N LYS A 321 27.61 -6.35 20.85
CA LYS A 321 26.57 -6.62 21.86
C LYS A 321 25.33 -5.78 21.68
N HIS A 322 25.45 -4.59 21.11
CA HIS A 322 24.33 -3.66 20.87
C HIS A 322 23.79 -3.78 19.43
N PHE A 323 24.68 -3.86 18.45
CA PHE A 323 24.32 -4.00 17.05
C PHE A 323 24.37 -5.46 16.62
N THR A 324 23.22 -6.11 16.49
CA THR A 324 23.14 -7.50 16.01
C THR A 324 23.21 -7.61 14.48
N ARG A 325 22.95 -6.51 13.77
CA ARG A 325 22.99 -6.39 12.30
C ARG A 325 23.57 -5.04 11.90
N ARG A 326 24.35 -4.99 10.81
CA ARG A 326 24.93 -3.75 10.27
C ARG A 326 23.88 -2.69 9.92
N HIS A 327 22.73 -3.11 9.52
CA HIS A 327 21.54 -2.26 9.29
C HIS A 327 21.17 -1.39 10.52
N GLN A 328 21.27 -1.92 11.73
CA GLN A 328 20.96 -1.16 12.95
C GLN A 328 21.92 0.02 13.15
N VAL A 329 23.19 -0.17 12.74
CA VAL A 329 24.17 0.93 12.76
C VAL A 329 23.71 2.09 11.87
N LEU A 330 23.21 1.77 10.67
CA LEU A 330 22.73 2.81 9.74
C LEU A 330 21.49 3.55 10.26
N ILE A 331 20.54 2.83 10.87
CA ILE A 331 19.37 3.45 11.48
C ILE A 331 19.81 4.38 12.61
N THR A 332 20.62 3.89 13.54
CA THR A 332 21.12 4.69 14.66
C THR A 332 21.90 5.92 14.18
N TRP A 333 22.69 5.76 13.10
CA TRP A 333 23.43 6.88 12.52
C TRP A 333 22.53 7.93 11.87
N ARG A 334 21.53 7.50 11.15
CA ARG A 334 20.50 8.39 10.60
C ARG A 334 19.80 9.17 11.71
N ASP A 335 19.37 8.49 12.76
CA ASP A 335 18.61 9.10 13.85
C ASP A 335 19.49 10.08 14.63
N TYR A 336 20.76 9.72 14.90
CA TYR A 336 21.75 10.62 15.49
C TYR A 336 21.93 11.90 14.65
N LEU A 337 22.12 11.77 13.32
CA LEU A 337 22.29 12.93 12.44
C LEU A 337 21.02 13.79 12.35
N ASN A 338 19.84 13.18 12.37
CA ASN A 338 18.58 13.91 12.45
C ASN A 338 18.46 14.69 13.75
N ASP A 339 18.85 14.10 14.88
CA ASP A 339 18.87 14.76 16.17
C ASP A 339 19.86 15.92 16.20
N CYS A 340 21.04 15.75 15.62
CA CYS A 340 22.01 16.85 15.45
C CYS A 340 21.40 18.01 14.63
N GLN A 341 20.66 17.73 13.56
CA GLN A 341 19.97 18.75 12.76
C GLN A 341 18.87 19.46 13.57
N LYS A 342 18.06 18.72 14.32
CA LYS A 342 17.04 19.32 15.22
C LYS A 342 17.66 20.27 16.26
N LEU A 343 18.79 19.88 16.80
CA LEU A 343 19.57 20.68 17.76
C LEU A 343 20.35 21.83 17.10
N LYS A 344 20.26 21.97 15.77
CA LYS A 344 21.01 22.97 15.00
C LYS A 344 22.52 22.88 15.18
N ILE A 345 23.06 21.69 15.44
CA ILE A 345 24.49 21.46 15.53
C ILE A 345 25.09 21.55 14.13
N HIS A 346 26.19 22.29 14.00
CA HIS A 346 26.96 22.30 12.75
C HIS A 346 27.51 20.92 12.46
N ILE A 347 27.20 20.37 11.28
CA ILE A 347 27.57 18.99 10.93
C ILE A 347 28.88 19.03 10.14
N ASP A 348 29.96 18.77 10.87
CA ASP A 348 31.30 18.53 10.35
C ASP A 348 31.68 17.04 10.39
N ASP A 349 32.89 16.69 9.98
CA ASP A 349 33.40 15.32 10.00
C ASP A 349 33.40 14.67 11.40
N ALA A 350 33.63 15.44 12.45
CA ALA A 350 33.65 14.93 13.83
C ALA A 350 32.21 14.55 14.27
N ILE A 351 31.22 15.33 13.85
CA ILE A 351 29.82 15.04 14.09
C ILE A 351 29.33 13.90 13.20
N VAL A 352 29.73 13.86 11.92
CA VAL A 352 29.35 12.77 11.02
C VAL A 352 29.88 11.42 11.52
N PHE A 353 31.12 11.39 12.04
CA PHE A 353 31.81 10.15 12.43
C PHE A 353 32.21 10.13 13.92
N PRO A 354 31.26 10.13 14.86
CA PRO A 354 31.59 10.09 16.28
C PRO A 354 32.34 8.80 16.62
N LYS A 355 33.28 8.90 17.59
CA LYS A 355 34.11 7.74 18.03
C LYS A 355 33.25 6.56 18.51
N SER A 356 32.09 6.80 19.12
CA SER A 356 31.08 5.81 19.49
C SER A 356 29.73 6.33 19.13
N LEU A 357 29.14 5.74 18.08
CA LEU A 357 27.84 6.14 17.56
C LEU A 357 26.72 5.99 18.59
N ARG A 358 26.72 4.86 19.31
CA ARG A 358 25.73 4.60 20.36
C ARG A 358 25.73 5.69 21.44
N LYS A 359 26.90 5.97 22.01
CA LYS A 359 27.01 6.99 23.08
C LYS A 359 26.63 8.38 22.57
N ALA A 360 27.05 8.74 21.35
CA ALA A 360 26.69 10.01 20.73
C ALA A 360 25.18 10.13 20.51
N HIS A 361 24.52 9.07 20.06
CA HIS A 361 23.08 9.05 19.88
C HIS A 361 22.32 9.10 21.21
N GLU A 362 22.74 8.34 22.23
CA GLU A 362 22.15 8.42 23.58
C GLU A 362 22.23 9.84 24.16
N GLU A 363 23.33 10.53 23.92
CA GLU A 363 23.51 11.92 24.35
C GLU A 363 22.61 12.88 23.58
N THR A 364 22.52 12.73 22.24
CA THR A 364 21.64 13.60 21.45
C THR A 364 20.17 13.39 21.80
N ILE A 365 19.71 12.17 22.08
CA ILE A 365 18.35 11.89 22.55
C ILE A 365 18.04 12.71 23.82
N LYS A 366 18.93 12.72 24.81
CA LYS A 366 18.75 13.50 26.04
C LYS A 366 18.67 15.00 25.75
N ARG A 367 19.53 15.50 24.87
CA ARG A 367 19.55 16.91 24.46
C ARG A 367 18.32 17.32 23.68
N VAL A 368 17.83 16.48 22.76
CA VAL A 368 16.59 16.74 22.00
C VAL A 368 15.40 16.81 22.95
N LYS A 369 15.28 15.86 23.89
CA LYS A 369 14.22 15.87 24.90
C LYS A 369 14.24 17.17 25.72
N HIS A 370 15.40 17.57 26.20
CA HIS A 370 15.54 18.83 26.96
C HIS A 370 15.14 20.05 26.09
N TYR A 371 15.59 20.10 24.84
CA TYR A 371 15.23 21.18 23.89
C TYR A 371 13.72 21.24 23.60
N GLU A 372 13.08 20.11 23.41
CA GLU A 372 11.63 20.01 23.20
C GLU A 372 10.85 20.47 24.44
N ASP A 373 11.32 20.08 25.65
CA ASP A 373 10.72 20.52 26.92
C ASP A 373 10.87 22.04 27.13
N GLU A 374 12.02 22.62 26.81
CA GLU A 374 12.23 24.06 26.87
C GLU A 374 11.36 24.84 25.87
N LEU A 375 11.28 24.33 24.62
CA LEU A 375 10.44 24.90 23.59
C LEU A 375 8.96 24.87 24.00
N MET A 376 8.52 23.75 24.56
CA MET A 376 7.17 23.59 25.08
C MET A 376 6.88 24.60 26.21
N ARG A 377 7.81 24.75 27.16
CA ARG A 377 7.68 25.75 28.27
C ARG A 377 7.58 27.18 27.72
N LYS A 378 8.43 27.54 26.75
CA LYS A 378 8.37 28.88 26.12
C LYS A 378 7.04 29.11 25.41
N LYS A 379 6.61 28.15 24.58
CA LYS A 379 5.31 28.23 23.89
C LYS A 379 4.13 28.35 24.89
N ALA A 380 4.16 27.58 25.98
CA ALA A 380 3.12 27.63 27.01
C ALA A 380 3.06 29.01 27.67
N LYS A 381 4.23 29.61 28.00
CA LYS A 381 4.32 30.97 28.53
C LYS A 381 3.76 32.00 27.55
N ASP A 382 4.17 31.92 26.27
CA ASP A 382 3.68 32.83 25.23
C ASP A 382 2.16 32.67 25.03
N ARG A 383 1.66 31.45 25.17
CA ARG A 383 0.23 31.12 25.08
C ARG A 383 -0.52 31.74 26.26
N TYR A 384 -0.03 31.55 27.49
CA TYR A 384 -0.61 32.13 28.69
C TYR A 384 -0.77 33.65 28.56
N GLU A 385 0.27 34.38 28.15
CA GLU A 385 0.23 35.83 27.97
C GLU A 385 -0.87 36.27 26.98
N LYS A 386 -1.11 35.48 25.91
CA LYS A 386 -2.17 35.77 24.94
C LYS A 386 -3.58 35.53 25.47
N ILE A 387 -3.77 34.62 26.42
CA ILE A 387 -5.08 34.15 26.86
C ILE A 387 -5.38 34.47 28.33
N LYS A 388 -4.45 35.07 29.08
CA LYS A 388 -4.66 35.45 30.49
C LYS A 388 -5.85 36.40 30.71
N HIS A 389 -6.31 37.11 29.67
CA HIS A 389 -7.50 37.92 29.71
C HIS A 389 -8.80 37.15 29.93
N TYR A 390 -8.77 35.81 29.80
CA TYR A 390 -9.87 34.90 30.14
C TYR A 390 -9.98 34.65 31.65
N GLU A 391 -9.00 35.06 32.48
CA GLU A 391 -9.16 35.00 33.93
C GLU A 391 -10.38 35.77 34.34
N PHE A 392 -11.25 35.15 35.17
CA PHE A 392 -12.55 35.67 35.54
C PHE A 392 -12.98 35.12 36.89
N GLU A 393 -13.57 35.91 37.71
CA GLU A 393 -14.07 35.51 39.02
C GLU A 393 -15.47 36.08 39.23
N LEU A 394 -16.38 35.25 39.73
CA LEU A 394 -17.74 35.64 40.10
C LEU A 394 -18.26 34.75 41.23
N GLY A 395 -18.58 35.35 42.38
CA GLY A 395 -19.07 34.63 43.56
C GLY A 395 -18.03 33.65 44.11
N GLN A 396 -18.40 32.35 44.14
CA GLN A 396 -17.53 31.30 44.68
C GLN A 396 -16.71 30.58 43.60
N LEU A 397 -16.80 30.99 42.33
CA LEU A 397 -16.12 30.34 41.21
C LEU A 397 -15.17 31.29 40.50
N LYS A 398 -14.05 30.72 40.02
CA LYS A 398 -13.09 31.44 39.19
C LYS A 398 -12.62 30.62 38.01
N ILE A 399 -12.33 31.29 36.91
CA ILE A 399 -11.60 30.73 35.78
C ILE A 399 -10.11 30.96 35.96
N VAL A 400 -9.34 29.91 35.86
CA VAL A 400 -7.89 29.93 35.89
C VAL A 400 -7.35 29.48 34.53
N VAL A 401 -6.39 30.23 33.99
CA VAL A 401 -5.71 29.93 32.74
C VAL A 401 -4.46 29.09 33.07
N PRO A 402 -4.30 27.91 32.49
CA PRO A 402 -3.11 27.08 32.70
C PRO A 402 -1.85 27.78 32.18
N ARG A 403 -0.79 27.76 32.98
CA ARG A 403 0.52 28.37 32.66
C ARG A 403 1.45 27.40 31.96
N THR A 404 1.24 26.13 32.18
CA THR A 404 2.08 25.06 31.62
C THR A 404 1.26 23.94 30.99
N ALA A 405 1.84 23.23 30.02
CA ALA A 405 1.25 22.02 29.46
C ALA A 405 1.03 20.93 30.52
N LYS A 406 1.93 20.88 31.53
CA LYS A 406 1.85 19.90 32.61
C LYS A 406 0.59 20.10 33.46
N GLU A 407 0.19 21.34 33.76
CA GLU A 407 -1.04 21.61 34.50
C GLU A 407 -2.27 21.02 33.82
N ILE A 408 -2.34 21.03 32.47
CA ILE A 408 -3.45 20.45 31.73
C ILE A 408 -3.43 18.90 31.81
N ILE A 409 -2.24 18.32 31.79
CA ILE A 409 -2.07 16.84 31.93
C ILE A 409 -2.49 16.43 33.34
N ASP A 410 -2.01 17.15 34.38
CA ASP A 410 -2.31 16.87 35.77
C ASP A 410 -3.81 17.05 36.05
N GLU A 411 -4.45 18.04 35.44
CA GLU A 411 -5.90 18.28 35.52
C GLU A 411 -6.69 17.10 34.96
N GLY A 412 -6.27 16.55 33.80
CA GLY A 412 -6.89 15.39 33.21
C GLY A 412 -6.81 14.16 34.13
N ASN A 413 -5.66 13.97 34.78
CA ASN A 413 -5.46 12.87 35.72
C ASN A 413 -6.35 13.04 36.97
N LYS A 414 -6.41 14.24 37.56
CA LYS A 414 -7.22 14.53 38.76
C LYS A 414 -8.71 14.37 38.47
N LEU A 415 -9.19 14.81 37.33
CA LEU A 415 -10.61 14.76 36.97
C LEU A 415 -10.98 13.42 36.24
N SER A 416 -10.00 12.54 36.01
CA SER A 416 -10.22 11.27 35.32
C SER A 416 -10.92 11.42 33.95
N HIS A 417 -10.44 12.37 33.12
CA HIS A 417 -10.93 12.59 31.76
C HIS A 417 -9.82 13.02 30.78
N CYS A 418 -10.13 13.03 29.48
CA CYS A 418 -9.15 13.09 28.40
C CYS A 418 -8.49 14.47 28.17
N VAL A 419 -8.73 15.51 29.01
CA VAL A 419 -8.19 16.86 28.76
C VAL A 419 -6.67 16.91 28.73
N GLY A 420 -5.98 16.00 29.40
CA GLY A 420 -4.51 15.89 29.34
C GLY A 420 -3.98 15.72 27.91
N GLY A 421 -4.73 15.04 27.04
CA GLY A 421 -4.40 14.88 25.63
C GLY A 421 -4.51 16.17 24.78
N TYR A 422 -5.08 17.25 25.36
CA TYR A 422 -5.23 18.54 24.69
C TYR A 422 -4.08 19.51 24.98
N ALA A 423 -3.13 19.15 25.85
CA ALA A 423 -2.06 20.03 26.28
C ALA A 423 -1.26 20.63 25.11
N GLN A 424 -0.82 19.79 24.14
CA GLN A 424 -0.11 20.26 22.94
C GLN A 424 -0.97 21.19 22.10
N ARG A 425 -2.24 20.86 21.87
CA ARG A 425 -3.17 21.66 21.07
C ARG A 425 -3.49 23.00 21.70
N HIS A 426 -3.52 23.06 23.05
CA HIS A 426 -3.67 24.28 23.79
C HIS A 426 -2.45 25.18 23.60
N VAL A 427 -1.25 24.64 23.79
CA VAL A 427 0.01 25.39 23.65
C VAL A 427 0.20 25.90 22.22
N ASP A 428 -0.16 25.11 21.22
CA ASP A 428 -0.11 25.51 19.80
C ASP A 428 -1.26 26.44 19.38
N GLY A 429 -2.22 26.76 20.28
CA GLY A 429 -3.31 27.67 20.02
C GLY A 429 -4.48 27.13 19.21
N GLN A 430 -4.51 25.79 18.95
CA GLN A 430 -5.59 25.14 18.22
C GLN A 430 -6.89 25.03 19.06
N THR A 431 -6.77 25.05 20.38
CA THR A 431 -7.86 25.10 21.34
C THR A 431 -7.42 25.89 22.55
N THR A 432 -8.36 26.31 23.41
CA THR A 432 -8.06 26.94 24.68
C THR A 432 -8.73 26.14 25.80
N ILE A 433 -7.91 25.58 26.68
CA ILE A 433 -8.37 24.89 27.88
C ILE A 433 -8.27 25.89 29.06
N LEU A 434 -9.34 25.99 29.83
CA LEU A 434 -9.43 26.81 31.03
C LEU A 434 -9.92 25.91 32.18
N PHE A 435 -9.57 26.27 33.43
CA PHE A 435 -10.01 25.55 34.61
C PHE A 435 -11.03 26.38 35.39
N ILE A 436 -12.07 25.74 35.86
CA ILE A 436 -12.95 26.34 36.87
C ILE A 436 -12.49 25.83 38.25
N ARG A 437 -12.33 26.74 39.18
CA ARG A 437 -11.94 26.50 40.58
C ARG A 437 -12.96 27.11 41.54
N ASN A 438 -13.09 26.45 42.68
CA ASN A 438 -13.77 27.10 43.82
C ASN A 438 -12.81 28.08 44.47
N THR A 439 -13.25 29.32 44.75
CA THR A 439 -12.42 30.36 45.38
C THR A 439 -11.92 30.00 46.77
N LYS A 440 -12.68 29.17 47.51
CA LYS A 440 -12.28 28.64 48.82
C LYS A 440 -11.29 27.50 48.76
N GLN A 441 -11.20 26.80 47.61
CA GLN A 441 -10.33 25.63 47.36
C GLN A 441 -9.66 25.76 45.99
N PRO A 442 -8.79 26.77 45.78
CA PRO A 442 -8.27 27.13 44.47
C PRO A 442 -7.35 26.07 43.85
N ASP A 443 -6.76 25.18 44.64
CA ASP A 443 -5.83 24.12 44.19
C ASP A 443 -6.55 22.84 43.85
N GLU A 444 -7.85 22.75 44.15
CA GLU A 444 -8.64 21.57 43.80
C GLU A 444 -9.24 21.67 42.40
N SER A 445 -9.11 20.57 41.64
CA SER A 445 -9.70 20.48 40.31
C SER A 445 -11.21 20.36 40.41
N PHE A 446 -11.95 21.16 39.66
CA PHE A 446 -13.40 21.16 39.71
C PHE A 446 -14.04 20.90 38.33
N TYR A 447 -13.86 21.82 37.37
CA TYR A 447 -14.29 21.62 35.99
C TYR A 447 -13.23 22.15 35.01
N THR A 448 -13.26 21.62 33.79
CA THR A 448 -12.53 22.16 32.64
C THR A 448 -13.49 22.74 31.61
N VAL A 449 -13.05 23.80 30.95
CA VAL A 449 -13.76 24.49 29.85
C VAL A 449 -12.87 24.40 28.58
N GLU A 450 -13.43 23.97 27.50
CA GLU A 450 -12.79 24.09 26.19
C GLU A 450 -13.42 25.24 25.41
N VAL A 451 -12.58 26.17 24.95
CA VAL A 451 -13.00 27.30 24.10
C VAL A 451 -12.34 27.13 22.73
N LYS A 452 -13.16 27.14 21.68
CA LYS A 452 -12.75 27.12 20.27
C LYS A 452 -13.41 28.27 19.53
N ASN A 453 -12.62 29.02 18.76
CA ASN A 453 -13.13 30.14 17.95
C ASN A 453 -14.03 31.08 18.74
N GLU A 454 -13.59 31.44 19.96
CA GLU A 454 -14.34 32.28 20.89
C GLU A 454 -15.71 31.75 21.37
N ASN A 455 -15.95 30.44 21.15
CA ASN A 455 -17.14 29.76 21.63
C ASN A 455 -16.77 28.65 22.61
N ILE A 456 -17.58 28.45 23.62
CA ILE A 456 -17.44 27.33 24.54
C ILE A 456 -17.87 26.05 23.83
N SER A 457 -16.92 25.12 23.65
CA SER A 457 -17.15 23.85 23.02
C SER A 457 -17.68 22.81 24.01
N GLN A 458 -17.11 22.78 25.22
CA GLN A 458 -17.57 21.88 26.28
C GLN A 458 -17.13 22.32 27.65
N VAL A 459 -17.90 21.90 28.66
CA VAL A 459 -17.60 22.07 30.12
C VAL A 459 -17.73 20.69 30.75
N ARG A 460 -16.65 20.20 31.40
CA ARG A 460 -16.60 18.86 31.97
C ARG A 460 -15.98 18.84 33.35
N GLY A 461 -16.62 18.14 34.28
CA GLY A 461 -16.12 17.85 35.61
C GLY A 461 -15.55 16.42 35.71
N ILE A 462 -15.41 15.96 36.95
CA ILE A 462 -14.86 14.59 37.23
C ILE A 462 -15.61 13.51 36.46
N LYS A 463 -14.82 12.58 35.84
CA LYS A 463 -15.35 11.49 35.00
C LYS A 463 -16.29 11.97 33.87
N ASN A 464 -15.98 13.14 33.29
CA ASN A 464 -16.76 13.77 32.21
C ASN A 464 -18.19 14.19 32.60
N LYS A 465 -18.50 14.38 33.87
CA LYS A 465 -19.81 14.88 34.32
C LYS A 465 -20.10 16.24 33.68
N SER A 466 -21.34 16.46 33.32
CA SER A 466 -21.82 17.76 32.82
C SER A 466 -21.80 18.83 33.92
N ALA A 467 -21.78 20.11 33.50
CA ALA A 467 -21.87 21.24 34.42
C ALA A 467 -23.17 21.20 35.23
N THR A 468 -23.10 21.58 36.51
CA THR A 468 -24.27 21.83 37.35
C THR A 468 -24.90 23.18 36.96
N GLU A 469 -26.12 23.45 37.38
CA GLU A 469 -26.83 24.73 37.12
C GLU A 469 -26.01 25.96 37.53
N ASP A 470 -25.38 25.89 38.69
CA ASP A 470 -24.53 26.97 39.21
C ASP A 470 -23.29 27.21 38.34
N VAL A 471 -22.66 26.12 37.90
CA VAL A 471 -21.50 26.19 36.97
C VAL A 471 -21.94 26.69 35.61
N GLN A 472 -23.11 26.28 35.13
CA GLN A 472 -23.65 26.75 33.85
C GLN A 472 -23.95 28.25 33.91
N ALA A 473 -24.60 28.76 34.98
CA ALA A 473 -24.86 30.18 35.18
C ALA A 473 -23.55 31.01 35.22
N PHE A 474 -22.53 30.50 35.93
CA PHE A 474 -21.20 31.11 35.96
C PHE A 474 -20.57 31.18 34.55
N ILE A 475 -20.65 30.10 33.76
CA ILE A 475 -20.14 30.04 32.41
C ILE A 475 -20.87 30.97 31.45
N ASP A 476 -22.17 31.14 31.60
CA ASP A 476 -22.97 32.05 30.76
C ASP A 476 -22.57 33.51 31.02
N GLU A 477 -22.29 33.86 32.26
CA GLU A 477 -21.79 35.20 32.61
C GLU A 477 -20.34 35.42 32.14
N PHE A 478 -19.46 34.41 32.27
CA PHE A 478 -18.12 34.44 31.69
C PHE A 478 -18.17 34.69 30.18
N LYS A 479 -19.07 33.98 29.47
CA LYS A 479 -19.25 34.16 28.02
C LYS A 479 -19.63 35.59 27.65
N LYS A 480 -20.57 36.18 28.37
CA LYS A 480 -20.98 37.59 28.15
C LYS A 480 -19.84 38.56 28.35
N GLN A 481 -19.06 38.37 29.41
CA GLN A 481 -18.05 39.36 29.81
C GLN A 481 -16.71 39.17 29.08
N ARG A 482 -16.33 37.97 28.72
CA ARG A 482 -14.99 37.65 28.17
C ARG A 482 -14.96 37.20 26.71
N LEU A 483 -16.04 36.59 26.20
CA LEU A 483 -16.05 36.05 24.83
C LEU A 483 -16.82 36.96 23.84
N THR A 484 -17.81 37.74 24.27
CA THR A 484 -18.65 38.60 23.40
C THR A 484 -18.08 39.96 23.06
N LYS A 485 -17.11 40.48 23.84
CA LYS A 485 -16.59 41.87 23.67
C LYS A 485 -15.77 42.13 22.39
N LYS A 486 -15.34 41.13 21.63
CA LYS A 486 -14.56 41.38 20.41
C LYS A 486 -15.37 41.66 19.14
N LYS A 487 -16.67 41.41 19.11
CA LYS A 487 -17.50 41.76 17.95
C LYS A 487 -17.73 43.25 17.78
N ALA A 488 -17.65 44.03 18.86
CA ALA A 488 -17.86 45.48 18.81
C ALA A 488 -16.63 46.32 18.36
N ARG A 489 -15.41 45.72 18.30
CA ARG A 489 -14.18 46.43 17.86
C ARG A 489 -13.79 46.21 16.40
N LYS A 490 -14.56 45.40 15.61
CA LYS A 490 -14.36 45.23 14.19
C LYS A 490 -15.38 45.96 13.31
N ALA A 491 -16.21 46.83 13.90
CA ALA A 491 -17.25 47.59 13.19
C ALA A 491 -17.05 49.12 13.39
N VAL A 492 -15.80 49.58 13.40
CA VAL A 492 -15.46 51.01 13.23
C VAL A 492 -14.27 51.12 12.29
#